data_e1825d85e03149ba773c35661632a0cd
#
_entry.id   e1825d85e03149ba773c35661632a0cd
#
_cell.length_a   1.000
_cell.length_b   1.000
_cell.length_c   1.000
_cell.angle_alpha   90.00
_cell.angle_beta   90.00
_cell.angle_gamma   90.00
#
_symmetry.space_group_name_H-M   'P 1'
#
loop_
_entity.id
_entity.type
_entity.pdbx_description
1 polymer ?
#
loop_
_entity_poly.entity_id
_entity_poly.type
_entity_poly.pdbx_seq_one_letter_code
_entity_poly.pdbx_strand_id
1 'polypeptide(L)'
;MTKWGLVDCTADSTPRRLPGQQDILASVLIVDDHPAIRRALRSAFERQPGFTVCGEAEDGFDAIGKAKNLRPDLIVLDLRMPVMDGLQAARELKRLFPQIPLMMLTCYHSSAAEKEALASGVTAVFSKPDGMQNLIWQARAVLKPS
;
A
#
# COMPACT_ATOMS: atom_id res chain seq x y z
N MET A 1 -8.81 -0.35 -34.12
CA MET A 1 -8.80 -0.34 -33.58
C MET A 1 -8.49 -0.33 -33.13
N THR A 2 -8.51 -0.21 -32.99
CA THR A 2 -8.42 -0.08 -32.34
C THR A 2 -7.94 0.09 -31.93
N LYS A 3 -7.78 0.33 -32.05
CA LYS A 3 -7.42 0.65 -31.64
C LYS A 3 -6.96 0.53 -31.36
N TRP A 4 -7.03 0.61 -31.72
CA TRP A 4 -6.70 0.74 -31.14
C TRP A 4 -6.07 0.87 -31.17
N GLY A 5 -6.12 0.94 -31.33
CA GLY A 5 -5.83 1.15 -31.14
C GLY A 5 -5.11 1.32 -30.86
N LEU A 6 -5.06 1.62 -31.09
CA LEU A 6 -4.65 1.93 -30.67
C LEU A 6 -4.16 1.99 -30.16
N VAL A 7 -4.02 1.76 -30.14
CA VAL A 7 -3.83 1.92 -29.50
C VAL A 7 -3.39 2.39 -29.03
N ASP A 8 -3.44 2.48 -28.81
CA ASP A 8 -3.17 3.04 -28.39
C ASP A 8 -2.41 3.16 -27.96
N CYS A 9 -2.05 3.19 -28.19
CA CYS A 9 -1.44 3.23 -27.57
C CYS A 9 -1.22 3.88 -26.72
N THR A 10 -1.60 4.49 -27.10
CA THR A 10 -1.39 4.96 -25.89
C THR A 10 -0.91 3.95 -25.05
N ALA A 11 0.14 4.03 -24.61
CA ALA A 11 0.64 3.11 -23.74
C ALA A 11 -0.27 2.94 -22.57
N ASP A 12 -1.31 2.32 -22.81
CA ASP A 12 -2.17 1.93 -21.75
C ASP A 12 -1.46 0.82 -21.00
N SER A 13 -1.00 1.13 -19.80
CA SER A 13 -0.33 0.15 -18.96
C SER A 13 -1.31 -0.76 -18.26
N THR A 14 -2.58 -0.61 -18.49
CA THR A 14 -3.59 -1.47 -17.88
C THR A 14 -3.50 -2.88 -18.44
N PRO A 15 -3.43 -3.90 -17.59
CA PRO A 15 -3.38 -5.26 -18.08
C PRO A 15 -4.62 -5.63 -18.88
N ARG A 16 -4.42 -6.44 -19.89
CA ARG A 16 -5.54 -6.88 -20.68
C ARG A 16 -6.38 -7.87 -19.92
N ARG A 17 -7.66 -7.74 -20.10
CA ARG A 17 -8.62 -8.60 -19.45
C ARG A 17 -9.13 -9.63 -20.44
N LEU A 18 -9.18 -10.89 -20.03
CA LEU A 18 -9.85 -11.91 -20.81
C LEU A 18 -11.35 -11.84 -20.55
N PRO A 19 -12.16 -12.30 -21.50
CA PRO A 19 -13.61 -12.31 -21.29
C PRO A 19 -13.96 -13.05 -20.01
N GLY A 20 -14.82 -12.46 -19.19
CA GLY A 20 -15.24 -13.04 -17.93
C GLY A 20 -14.29 -12.85 -16.79
N GLN A 21 -13.12 -12.30 -17.04
CA GLN A 21 -12.12 -12.04 -16.03
C GLN A 21 -12.26 -10.62 -15.51
N GLN A 22 -12.13 -10.45 -14.21
CA GLN A 22 -12.15 -9.11 -13.63
C GLN A 22 -10.73 -8.64 -13.44
N ASP A 23 -10.46 -7.50 -14.00
CA ASP A 23 -9.15 -6.88 -13.94
C ASP A 23 -9.15 -5.88 -12.80
N ILE A 24 -9.06 -6.39 -11.58
CA ILE A 24 -9.13 -5.54 -10.41
C ILE A 24 -7.72 -5.09 -10.07
N LEU A 25 -7.50 -3.78 -10.20
CA LEU A 25 -6.26 -3.18 -9.74
C LEU A 25 -6.47 -2.76 -8.30
N ALA A 26 -5.70 -3.36 -7.40
CA ALA A 26 -5.73 -2.98 -6.01
C ALA A 26 -4.94 -1.68 -5.85
N SER A 27 -5.55 -0.68 -5.24
CA SER A 27 -4.92 0.62 -5.05
C SER A 27 -4.19 0.66 -3.71
N VAL A 28 -2.98 1.18 -3.72
CA VAL A 28 -2.10 1.22 -2.56
C VAL A 28 -1.75 2.66 -2.23
N LEU A 29 -1.90 3.01 -0.96
CA LEU A 29 -1.42 4.28 -0.42
C LEU A 29 -0.14 4.01 0.33
N ILE A 30 0.93 4.72 -0.01
CA ILE A 30 2.25 4.55 0.60
C ILE A 30 2.50 5.71 1.54
N VAL A 31 2.80 5.39 2.81
CA VAL A 31 2.99 6.39 3.86
C VAL A 31 4.39 6.22 4.46
N ASP A 32 5.28 7.18 4.20
CA ASP A 32 6.64 7.16 4.70
C ASP A 32 7.20 8.56 4.56
N ASP A 33 7.94 9.04 5.55
CA ASP A 33 8.51 10.38 5.49
C ASP A 33 9.77 10.47 4.62
N HIS A 34 10.29 9.34 4.16
CA HIS A 34 11.48 9.30 3.31
C HIS A 34 11.10 9.20 1.84
N PRO A 35 11.34 10.25 1.04
CA PRO A 35 10.95 10.22 -0.38
C PRO A 35 11.57 9.06 -1.15
N ALA A 36 12.82 8.70 -0.82
CA ALA A 36 13.49 7.61 -1.52
C ALA A 36 12.79 6.28 -1.29
N ILE A 37 12.32 6.03 -0.06
CA ILE A 37 11.59 4.80 0.26
C ILE A 37 10.24 4.81 -0.44
N ARG A 38 9.54 5.95 -0.45
CA ARG A 38 8.26 6.03 -1.16
C ARG A 38 8.44 5.71 -2.65
N ARG A 39 9.50 6.25 -3.27
CA ARG A 39 9.76 5.95 -4.68
C ARG A 39 10.05 4.48 -4.91
N ALA A 40 10.83 3.87 -4.02
CA ALA A 40 11.17 2.46 -4.14
C ALA A 40 9.91 1.58 -4.01
N LEU A 41 9.06 1.89 -3.04
CA LEU A 41 7.81 1.16 -2.85
C LEU A 41 6.87 1.34 -4.03
N ARG A 42 6.72 2.58 -4.50
CA ARG A 42 5.89 2.85 -5.67
C ARG A 42 6.37 2.04 -6.87
N SER A 43 7.67 2.09 -7.13
CA SER A 43 8.23 1.35 -8.25
C SER A 43 8.00 -0.15 -8.12
N ALA A 44 8.22 -0.68 -6.90
CA ALA A 44 8.04 -2.10 -6.67
C ALA A 44 6.59 -2.55 -6.87
N PHE A 45 5.63 -1.78 -6.37
CA PHE A 45 4.22 -2.12 -6.55
C PHE A 45 3.79 -1.97 -8.00
N GLU A 46 4.22 -0.90 -8.66
CA GLU A 46 3.79 -0.64 -10.04
C GLU A 46 4.35 -1.64 -11.04
N ARG A 47 5.42 -2.33 -10.68
CA ARG A 47 5.94 -3.41 -11.52
C ARG A 47 5.16 -4.72 -11.36
N GLN A 48 4.29 -4.80 -10.37
CA GLN A 48 3.50 -6.01 -10.12
C GLN A 48 2.15 -5.90 -10.81
N PRO A 49 1.74 -6.94 -11.56
CA PRO A 49 0.40 -6.93 -12.12
C PRO A 49 -0.64 -6.89 -11.01
N GLY A 50 -1.68 -6.13 -11.23
CA GLY A 50 -2.79 -6.07 -10.30
C GLY A 50 -2.68 -5.01 -9.22
N PHE A 51 -1.59 -4.23 -9.19
CA PHE A 51 -1.45 -3.14 -8.23
C PHE A 51 -1.31 -1.80 -8.92
N THR A 52 -1.85 -0.77 -8.29
CA THR A 52 -1.61 0.61 -8.68
C THR A 52 -1.40 1.43 -7.41
N VAL A 53 -0.52 2.42 -7.48
CA VAL A 53 -0.29 3.30 -6.33
C VAL A 53 -1.17 4.53 -6.51
N CYS A 54 -2.14 4.70 -5.62
CA CYS A 54 -3.09 5.79 -5.74
C CYS A 54 -2.59 7.09 -5.11
N GLY A 55 -1.57 7.01 -4.24
CA GLY A 55 -1.03 8.21 -3.62
C GLY A 55 0.08 7.91 -2.66
N GLU A 56 0.71 8.97 -2.17
CA GLU A 56 1.77 8.91 -1.18
C GLU A 56 1.48 9.92 -0.10
N ALA A 57 1.87 9.59 1.12
CA ALA A 57 1.74 10.49 2.26
C ALA A 57 3.04 10.50 3.05
N GLU A 58 3.35 11.61 3.69
CA GLU A 58 4.61 11.76 4.40
C GLU A 58 4.47 11.70 5.93
N ASP A 59 3.26 11.69 6.43
CA ASP A 59 3.01 11.54 7.87
C ASP A 59 1.60 11.00 8.10
N GLY A 60 1.27 10.78 9.37
CA GLY A 60 -0.01 10.18 9.72
C GLY A 60 -1.22 11.04 9.38
N PHE A 61 -1.11 12.37 9.55
CA PHE A 61 -2.23 13.25 9.21
C PHE A 61 -2.49 13.27 7.73
N ASP A 62 -1.41 13.34 6.93
CA ASP A 62 -1.52 13.30 5.48
C ASP A 62 -2.14 11.97 5.02
N ALA A 63 -1.73 10.88 5.68
CA ALA A 63 -2.26 9.55 5.37
C ALA A 63 -3.76 9.48 5.61
N ILE A 64 -4.23 10.01 6.73
CA ILE A 64 -5.66 9.97 7.05
C ILE A 64 -6.47 10.76 6.02
N GLY A 65 -5.99 11.96 5.67
CA GLY A 65 -6.66 12.78 4.67
C GLY A 65 -6.71 12.11 3.31
N LYS A 66 -5.61 11.52 2.90
CA LYS A 66 -5.56 10.84 1.61
C LYS A 66 -6.37 9.54 1.58
N ALA A 67 -6.38 8.80 2.68
CA ALA A 67 -7.20 7.60 2.77
C ALA A 67 -8.68 7.95 2.63
N LYS A 68 -9.08 9.06 3.25
CA LYS A 68 -10.46 9.52 3.18
C LYS A 68 -10.86 9.86 1.74
N ASN A 69 -9.97 10.52 1.00
CA ASN A 69 -10.26 10.96 -0.36
C ASN A 69 -10.07 9.86 -1.39
N LEU A 70 -9.05 9.03 -1.22
CA LEU A 70 -8.66 8.06 -2.24
C LEU A 70 -9.23 6.67 -2.02
N ARG A 71 -9.62 6.35 -0.78
CA ARG A 71 -10.18 5.03 -0.43
C ARG A 71 -9.32 3.89 -0.97
N PRO A 72 -8.05 3.79 -0.53
CA PRO A 72 -7.17 2.73 -1.02
C PRO A 72 -7.61 1.36 -0.57
N ASP A 73 -7.19 0.35 -1.30
CA ASP A 73 -7.43 -1.06 -0.94
C ASP A 73 -6.41 -1.57 0.08
N LEU A 74 -5.26 -0.90 0.17
CA LEU A 74 -4.18 -1.27 1.07
C LEU A 74 -3.42 -0.02 1.46
N ILE A 75 -2.99 0.06 2.72
CA ILE A 75 -2.11 1.13 3.17
C ILE A 75 -0.83 0.50 3.69
N VAL A 76 0.31 0.95 3.15
CA VAL A 76 1.64 0.57 3.63
C VAL A 76 2.21 1.76 4.36
N LEU A 77 2.57 1.58 5.63
CA LEU A 77 3.05 2.70 6.41
C LEU A 77 4.28 2.37 7.24
N ASP A 78 5.10 3.40 7.46
CA ASP A 78 6.29 3.32 8.28
C ASP A 78 5.93 3.46 9.75
N LEU A 79 6.71 2.82 10.61
CA LEU A 79 6.53 2.90 12.05
C LEU A 79 6.89 4.29 12.57
N ARG A 80 7.99 4.86 12.10
CA ARG A 80 8.51 6.12 12.60
C ARG A 80 8.35 7.24 11.60
N MET A 81 7.52 8.20 11.97
CA MET A 81 7.26 9.37 11.14
C MET A 81 7.11 10.59 12.04
N PRO A 82 7.39 11.80 11.52
CA PRO A 82 7.17 12.99 12.32
C PRO A 82 5.68 13.25 12.54
N VAL A 83 5.37 14.03 13.54
CA VAL A 83 4.04 14.52 13.88
C VAL A 83 3.13 13.43 14.41
N MET A 84 2.81 12.44 13.62
CA MET A 84 2.00 11.29 14.04
C MET A 84 2.71 10.03 13.56
N ASP A 85 3.18 9.21 14.51
CA ASP A 85 3.92 8.00 14.15
C ASP A 85 3.01 6.91 13.59
N GLY A 86 3.64 5.83 13.12
CA GLY A 86 2.91 4.76 12.45
C GLY A 86 1.90 4.06 13.33
N LEU A 87 2.18 3.91 14.61
CA LEU A 87 1.23 3.25 15.52
C LEU A 87 0.00 4.10 15.76
N GLN A 88 0.19 5.40 15.97
CA GLN A 88 -0.92 6.33 16.11
C GLN A 88 -1.76 6.38 14.83
N ALA A 89 -1.07 6.45 13.69
CA ALA A 89 -1.74 6.47 12.40
C ALA A 89 -2.53 5.19 12.17
N ALA A 90 -1.94 4.05 12.53
CA ALA A 90 -2.61 2.75 12.35
C ALA A 90 -3.90 2.68 13.16
N ARG A 91 -3.85 3.12 14.40
CA ARG A 91 -5.04 3.12 15.26
C ARG A 91 -6.16 3.98 14.68
N GLU A 92 -5.80 5.19 14.22
CA GLU A 92 -6.79 6.09 13.64
C GLU A 92 -7.34 5.55 12.31
N LEU A 93 -6.47 5.03 11.46
CA LEU A 93 -6.89 4.49 10.18
C LEU A 93 -7.81 3.28 10.37
N LYS A 94 -7.51 2.43 11.36
CA LYS A 94 -8.38 1.28 11.64
C LYS A 94 -9.71 1.69 12.24
N ARG A 95 -9.73 2.76 13.03
CA ARG A 95 -10.97 3.29 13.57
C ARG A 95 -11.86 3.84 12.46
N LEU A 96 -11.25 4.57 11.51
CA LEU A 96 -11.99 5.23 10.44
C LEU A 96 -12.30 4.28 9.27
N PHE A 97 -11.39 3.37 8.97
CA PHE A 97 -11.50 2.49 7.80
C PHE A 97 -11.18 1.05 8.21
N PRO A 98 -12.06 0.41 8.99
CA PRO A 98 -11.74 -0.91 9.54
C PRO A 98 -11.54 -2.01 8.50
N GLN A 99 -12.03 -1.82 7.28
CA GLN A 99 -11.89 -2.82 6.23
C GLN A 99 -10.60 -2.70 5.43
N ILE A 100 -9.90 -1.57 5.55
CA ILE A 100 -8.68 -1.39 4.76
C ILE A 100 -7.51 -2.04 5.49
N PRO A 101 -6.87 -3.06 4.92
CA PRO A 101 -5.72 -3.68 5.57
C PRO A 101 -4.54 -2.72 5.62
N LEU A 102 -3.80 -2.80 6.72
CA LEU A 102 -2.60 -2.00 6.95
C LEU A 102 -1.41 -2.93 7.03
N MET A 103 -0.34 -2.61 6.30
CA MET A 103 0.93 -3.31 6.41
C MET A 103 2.01 -2.31 6.77
N MET A 104 2.95 -2.73 7.60
CA MET A 104 4.00 -1.86 8.08
C MET A 104 5.35 -2.31 7.56
N LEU A 105 6.12 -1.37 7.05
CA LEU A 105 7.49 -1.60 6.60
C LEU A 105 8.39 -0.64 7.34
N THR A 106 9.29 -1.15 8.18
CA THR A 106 10.09 -0.30 9.06
C THR A 106 11.52 -0.79 9.17
N CYS A 107 12.45 0.14 9.40
CA CYS A 107 13.82 -0.20 9.74
C CYS A 107 14.01 -0.38 11.26
N TYR A 108 12.95 -0.22 12.04
CA TYR A 108 12.99 -0.31 13.50
C TYR A 108 12.23 -1.54 14.00
N HIS A 109 12.42 -2.64 13.33
CA HIS A 109 11.70 -3.87 13.67
C HIS A 109 12.21 -4.47 14.98
N SER A 110 11.29 -4.81 15.86
CA SER A 110 11.57 -5.55 17.09
C SER A 110 10.32 -6.34 17.44
N SER A 111 10.49 -7.35 18.30
CA SER A 111 9.34 -8.15 18.76
C SER A 111 8.31 -7.28 19.46
N ALA A 112 8.76 -6.35 20.28
CA ALA A 112 7.85 -5.45 21.00
C ALA A 112 7.10 -4.54 20.05
N ALA A 113 7.79 -3.95 19.08
CA ALA A 113 7.17 -3.08 18.09
C ALA A 113 6.19 -3.85 17.23
N GLU A 114 6.53 -5.06 16.84
CA GLU A 114 5.65 -5.90 16.06
C GLU A 114 4.37 -6.23 16.80
N LYS A 115 4.49 -6.62 18.08
CA LYS A 115 3.32 -6.90 18.90
C LYS A 115 2.40 -5.70 19.02
N GLU A 116 2.99 -4.53 19.23
CA GLU A 116 2.23 -3.31 19.38
C GLU A 116 1.53 -2.93 18.08
N ALA A 117 2.20 -3.10 16.96
CA ALA A 117 1.62 -2.83 15.65
C ALA A 117 0.44 -3.76 15.37
N LEU A 118 0.61 -5.04 15.64
CA LEU A 118 -0.47 -6.01 15.42
C LEU A 118 -1.65 -5.72 16.32
N ALA A 119 -1.39 -5.33 17.57
CA ALA A 119 -2.45 -4.94 18.51
C ALA A 119 -3.18 -3.67 18.03
N SER A 120 -2.51 -2.83 17.25
CA SER A 120 -3.10 -1.61 16.71
C SER A 120 -3.90 -1.84 15.43
N GLY A 121 -3.93 -3.08 14.94
CA GLY A 121 -4.71 -3.42 13.76
C GLY A 121 -3.90 -3.62 12.49
N VAL A 122 -2.57 -3.54 12.56
CA VAL A 122 -1.72 -3.81 11.41
C VAL A 122 -1.74 -5.30 11.11
N THR A 123 -1.86 -5.65 9.83
CA THR A 123 -1.94 -7.04 9.41
C THR A 123 -0.59 -7.76 9.53
N ALA A 124 0.49 -7.08 9.17
CA ALA A 124 1.83 -7.67 9.20
C ALA A 124 2.88 -6.57 9.24
N VAL A 125 4.05 -6.89 9.79
CA VAL A 125 5.18 -5.96 9.90
C VAL A 125 6.38 -6.56 9.20
N PHE A 126 7.05 -5.77 8.38
CA PHE A 126 8.22 -6.20 7.62
C PHE A 126 9.38 -5.26 7.85
N SER A 127 10.59 -5.78 7.79
CA SER A 127 11.82 -4.99 7.98
C SER A 127 12.31 -4.42 6.66
N LYS A 128 12.73 -3.16 6.69
CA LYS A 128 13.42 -2.53 5.56
C LYS A 128 14.90 -2.96 5.60
N PRO A 129 15.54 -3.06 4.44
CA PRO A 129 15.00 -3.02 3.09
C PRO A 129 14.54 -4.38 2.60
N ASP A 130 14.91 -5.45 3.31
CA ASP A 130 14.75 -6.82 2.83
C ASP A 130 13.29 -7.27 2.76
N GLY A 131 12.45 -6.64 3.58
CA GLY A 131 11.06 -7.06 3.69
C GLY A 131 10.14 -6.57 2.58
N MET A 132 10.65 -5.75 1.65
CA MET A 132 9.79 -5.16 0.63
C MET A 132 9.15 -6.21 -0.27
N GLN A 133 9.93 -7.19 -0.71
CA GLN A 133 9.40 -8.26 -1.55
C GLN A 133 8.39 -9.12 -0.80
N ASN A 134 8.68 -9.42 0.45
CA ASN A 134 7.77 -10.19 1.29
C ASN A 134 6.48 -9.43 1.55
N LEU A 135 6.58 -8.11 1.73
CA LEU A 135 5.41 -7.27 1.92
C LEU A 135 4.51 -7.33 0.69
N ILE A 136 5.09 -7.21 -0.49
CA ILE A 136 4.31 -7.25 -1.73
C ILE A 136 3.65 -8.61 -1.91
N TRP A 137 4.38 -9.68 -1.62
CA TRP A 137 3.84 -11.04 -1.67
C TRP A 137 2.65 -11.18 -0.74
N GLN A 138 2.79 -10.72 0.50
CA GLN A 138 1.72 -10.78 1.49
C GLN A 138 0.54 -9.90 1.10
N ALA A 139 0.81 -8.73 0.52
CA ALA A 139 -0.23 -7.84 0.05
C ALA A 139 -1.12 -8.52 -0.99
N ARG A 140 -0.50 -9.25 -1.90
CA ARG A 140 -1.25 -9.98 -2.92
C ARG A 140 -2.15 -11.04 -2.28
N ALA A 141 -1.65 -11.73 -1.27
CA ALA A 141 -2.43 -12.75 -0.57
C ALA A 141 -3.61 -12.14 0.18
N VAL A 142 -3.39 -11.01 0.85
CA VAL A 142 -4.42 -10.35 1.66
C VAL A 142 -5.53 -9.80 0.77
N LEU A 143 -5.18 -9.29 -0.39
CA LEU A 143 -6.15 -8.66 -1.29
C LEU A 143 -6.76 -9.61 -2.30
N LYS A 144 -6.34 -10.86 -2.28
CA LYS A 144 -6.89 -11.86 -3.19
C LYS A 144 -8.35 -12.10 -2.84
N PRO A 145 -9.25 -12.03 -3.82
CA PRO A 145 -10.65 -12.35 -3.54
C PRO A 145 -10.79 -13.81 -3.14
N SER A 146 -11.61 -14.05 -2.15
CA SER A 146 -11.83 -15.41 -1.67
C SER A 146 -12.87 -16.15 -2.50
#